data_ea4408f59475bf5a2eeba4daf913e722
#
_entry.id   ea4408f59475bf5a2eeba4daf913e722
#
_cell.length_a   1.000
_cell.length_b   1.000
_cell.length_c   1.000
_cell.angle_alpha   90.00
_cell.angle_beta   90.00
_cell.angle_gamma   90.00
#
_symmetry.space_group_name_H-M   'P 1'
#
loop_
_entity.id
_entity.type
_entity.pdbx_description
1 polymer ?
#
loop_
_entity_poly.entity_id
_entity_poly.type
_entity_poly.pdbx_seq_one_letter_code
_entity_poly.pdbx_strand_id
1 'polypeptide(L)'
;MSFTALIDITRPDADLPAEGAIPVLNLPERQDRDLWIPRLIHAKKPFAIASLDAISQEEVTRLAETSRRRKLPVAILNAYRLIPVFARLREVVVSGCLGKMNAVKVHVPAAISAVLCADIALWLLPAASAENLSAASDNRIAVAVTGSNGRADAILDMDARKASLAVRIGETHREIAVPQMISAVTAERDILSNTLPAAHRWPLLMHADDAASAIVMAEAFTTNGKK
;
A
#
# COMPACT_ATOMS: atom_id res chain seq x y z
N MET A 1 12.42 9.42 -15.87
CA MET A 1 11.24 10.21 -16.30
C MET A 1 10.80 11.04 -15.11
N SER A 2 10.62 12.34 -15.29
CA SER A 2 10.09 13.22 -14.25
C SER A 2 8.58 13.29 -14.42
N PHE A 3 7.82 12.72 -13.49
CA PHE A 3 6.36 12.84 -13.50
C PHE A 3 5.94 14.07 -12.71
N THR A 4 5.08 14.87 -13.30
CA THR A 4 4.67 16.16 -12.75
C THR A 4 3.35 16.10 -11.98
N ALA A 5 2.45 15.18 -12.35
CA ALA A 5 1.13 15.07 -11.73
C ALA A 5 0.56 13.64 -11.78
N LEU A 6 -0.27 13.31 -10.81
CA LEU A 6 -1.23 12.21 -10.88
C LEU A 6 -2.58 12.79 -11.32
N ILE A 7 -3.24 12.14 -12.28
CA ILE A 7 -4.55 12.57 -12.77
C ILE A 7 -5.55 11.45 -12.52
N ASP A 8 -6.54 11.74 -11.70
CA ASP A 8 -7.60 10.80 -11.36
C ASP A 8 -8.59 10.63 -12.53
N ILE A 9 -8.76 9.38 -12.97
CA ILE A 9 -9.70 8.98 -14.00
C ILE A 9 -10.88 8.29 -13.32
N THR A 10 -11.96 9.02 -13.18
CA THR A 10 -13.19 8.55 -12.51
C THR A 10 -14.31 8.21 -13.51
N ARG A 11 -14.09 8.45 -14.80
CA ARG A 11 -15.08 8.21 -15.84
C ARG A 11 -14.47 7.46 -17.03
N PRO A 12 -15.20 6.46 -17.58
CA PRO A 12 -14.68 5.65 -18.69
C PRO A 12 -14.55 6.43 -20.01
N ASP A 13 -15.23 7.55 -20.16
CA ASP A 13 -15.24 8.41 -21.37
C ASP A 13 -14.25 9.58 -21.31
N ALA A 14 -13.43 9.67 -20.27
CA ALA A 14 -12.46 10.75 -20.14
C ALA A 14 -11.37 10.71 -21.24
N ASP A 15 -10.77 11.85 -21.51
CA ASP A 15 -9.64 11.97 -22.44
C ASP A 15 -8.34 11.41 -21.84
N LEU A 16 -7.43 11.01 -22.73
CA LEU A 16 -6.09 10.61 -22.29
C LEU A 16 -5.36 11.80 -21.68
N PRO A 17 -4.78 11.66 -20.48
CA PRO A 17 -4.04 12.74 -19.84
C PRO A 17 -2.86 13.26 -20.69
N ALA A 18 -2.49 14.50 -20.47
CA ALA A 18 -1.35 15.14 -21.13
C ALA A 18 -0.04 14.38 -20.91
N GLU A 19 0.98 14.70 -21.68
CA GLU A 19 2.33 14.15 -21.50
C GLU A 19 2.91 14.53 -20.13
N GLY A 20 3.62 13.59 -19.50
CA GLY A 20 4.21 13.80 -18.17
C GLY A 20 3.25 13.57 -16.99
N ALA A 21 1.96 13.36 -17.23
CA ALA A 21 1.02 12.98 -16.19
C ALA A 21 0.84 11.47 -16.12
N ILE A 22 0.69 10.95 -14.90
CA ILE A 22 0.33 9.55 -14.65
C ILE A 22 -1.17 9.48 -14.40
N PRO A 23 -1.95 8.83 -15.28
CA PRO A 23 -3.34 8.53 -15.01
C PRO A 23 -3.47 7.52 -13.88
N VAL A 24 -4.37 7.81 -12.95
CA VAL A 24 -4.77 6.90 -11.89
C VAL A 24 -6.20 6.46 -12.18
N LEU A 25 -6.38 5.19 -12.48
CA LEU A 25 -7.69 4.62 -12.76
C LEU A 25 -8.43 4.39 -11.44
N ASN A 26 -9.28 5.33 -11.10
CA ASN A 26 -10.21 5.24 -9.97
C ASN A 26 -11.59 4.80 -10.49
N LEU A 27 -11.60 3.63 -11.10
CA LEU A 27 -12.77 3.02 -11.73
C LEU A 27 -13.06 1.72 -10.97
N PRO A 28 -14.13 1.66 -10.17
CA PRO A 28 -14.43 0.50 -9.34
C PRO A 28 -14.78 -0.73 -10.20
N GLU A 29 -15.44 -0.52 -11.33
CA GLU A 29 -15.88 -1.58 -12.21
C GLU A 29 -14.75 -2.09 -13.10
N ARG A 30 -14.56 -3.43 -13.13
CA ARG A 30 -13.54 -4.07 -13.96
C ARG A 30 -13.72 -3.72 -15.45
N GLN A 31 -14.96 -3.73 -15.93
CA GLN A 31 -15.28 -3.45 -17.32
C GLN A 31 -14.81 -2.06 -17.77
N ASP A 32 -14.89 -1.06 -16.89
CA ASP A 32 -14.43 0.30 -17.18
C ASP A 32 -12.89 0.34 -17.24
N ARG A 33 -12.22 -0.37 -16.34
CA ARG A 33 -10.76 -0.51 -16.39
C ARG A 33 -10.30 -1.25 -17.64
N ASP A 34 -11.03 -2.28 -18.07
CA ASP A 34 -10.74 -3.04 -19.29
C ASP A 34 -10.86 -2.19 -20.57
N LEU A 35 -11.60 -1.08 -20.56
CA LEU A 35 -11.60 -0.09 -21.65
C LEU A 35 -10.34 0.80 -21.61
N TRP A 36 -9.87 1.17 -20.44
CA TRP A 36 -8.76 2.10 -20.26
C TRP A 36 -7.38 1.47 -20.39
N ILE A 37 -7.18 0.29 -19.79
CA ILE A 37 -5.89 -0.38 -19.73
C ILE A 37 -5.28 -0.60 -21.13
N PRO A 38 -6.00 -1.10 -22.15
CA PRO A 38 -5.47 -1.24 -23.51
C PRO A 38 -5.07 0.12 -24.14
N ARG A 39 -5.85 1.18 -23.91
CA ARG A 39 -5.55 2.53 -24.42
C ARG A 39 -4.23 3.05 -23.85
N LEU A 40 -4.00 2.90 -22.53
CA LEU A 40 -2.78 3.32 -21.87
C LEU A 40 -1.57 2.49 -22.29
N ILE A 41 -1.74 1.18 -22.45
CA ILE A 41 -0.70 0.28 -22.96
C ILE A 41 -0.32 0.64 -24.40
N HIS A 42 -1.31 0.90 -25.28
CA HIS A 42 -1.07 1.32 -26.65
C HIS A 42 -0.34 2.67 -26.72
N ALA A 43 -0.76 3.63 -25.89
CA ALA A 43 -0.12 4.93 -25.78
C ALA A 43 1.24 4.91 -25.07
N LYS A 44 1.69 3.74 -24.57
CA LYS A 44 2.90 3.55 -23.76
C LYS A 44 2.96 4.49 -22.55
N LYS A 45 1.80 4.81 -21.98
CA LYS A 45 1.71 5.69 -20.82
C LYS A 45 1.77 4.85 -19.53
N PRO A 46 2.71 5.14 -18.61
CA PRO A 46 2.67 4.57 -17.26
C PRO A 46 1.36 4.99 -16.57
N PHE A 47 0.81 4.12 -15.75
CA PHE A 47 -0.44 4.38 -15.05
C PHE A 47 -0.48 3.69 -13.69
N ALA A 48 -1.42 4.12 -12.86
CA ALA A 48 -1.74 3.48 -11.60
C ALA A 48 -3.22 3.13 -11.54
N ILE A 49 -3.57 2.18 -10.68
CA ILE A 49 -4.94 1.83 -10.32
C ILE A 49 -5.14 2.22 -8.87
N ALA A 50 -6.21 2.95 -8.59
CA ALA A 50 -6.64 3.23 -7.23
C ALA A 50 -7.23 1.97 -6.60
N SER A 51 -7.08 1.84 -5.28
CA SER A 51 -7.67 0.79 -4.45
C SER A 51 -7.26 -0.64 -4.82
N LEU A 52 -6.24 -1.12 -4.13
CA LEU A 52 -5.73 -2.50 -4.25
C LEU A 52 -6.82 -3.56 -4.00
N ASP A 53 -7.76 -3.30 -3.12
CA ASP A 53 -8.86 -4.19 -2.75
C ASP A 53 -9.99 -4.27 -3.79
N ALA A 54 -10.01 -3.36 -4.77
CA ALA A 54 -10.96 -3.38 -5.87
C ALA A 54 -10.49 -4.21 -7.08
N ILE A 55 -9.27 -4.77 -7.03
CA ILE A 55 -8.66 -5.48 -8.17
C ILE A 55 -8.50 -6.97 -7.86
N SER A 56 -8.82 -7.83 -8.82
CA SER A 56 -8.66 -9.27 -8.64
C SER A 56 -7.22 -9.73 -8.85
N GLN A 57 -6.87 -10.91 -8.28
CA GLN A 57 -5.56 -11.52 -8.48
C GLN A 57 -5.25 -11.74 -9.96
N GLU A 58 -6.23 -12.24 -10.73
CA GLU A 58 -6.07 -12.45 -12.17
C GLU A 58 -5.71 -11.16 -12.92
N GLU A 59 -6.43 -10.06 -12.60
CA GLU A 59 -6.20 -8.76 -13.19
C GLU A 59 -4.80 -8.22 -12.85
N VAL A 60 -4.40 -8.30 -11.57
CA VAL A 60 -3.06 -7.86 -11.13
C VAL A 60 -1.96 -8.70 -11.77
N THR A 61 -2.12 -10.02 -11.85
CA THR A 61 -1.14 -10.91 -12.49
C THR A 61 -0.96 -10.54 -13.97
N ARG A 62 -2.06 -10.32 -14.70
CA ARG A 62 -2.06 -9.86 -16.10
C ARG A 62 -1.35 -8.50 -16.25
N LEU A 63 -1.58 -7.59 -15.32
CA LEU A 63 -0.92 -6.27 -15.30
C LEU A 63 0.58 -6.38 -15.03
N ALA A 64 0.98 -7.21 -14.07
CA ALA A 64 2.38 -7.46 -13.76
C ALA A 64 3.14 -8.05 -14.96
N GLU A 65 2.56 -9.04 -15.64
CA GLU A 65 3.12 -9.61 -16.86
C GLU A 65 3.21 -8.58 -17.99
N THR A 66 2.17 -7.76 -18.15
CA THR A 66 2.15 -6.70 -19.15
C THR A 66 3.21 -5.63 -18.89
N SER A 67 3.32 -5.19 -17.62
CA SER A 67 4.35 -4.26 -17.15
C SER A 67 5.75 -4.76 -17.51
N ARG A 68 6.07 -6.00 -17.16
CA ARG A 68 7.37 -6.63 -17.45
C ARG A 68 7.62 -6.75 -18.96
N ARG A 69 6.67 -7.33 -19.71
CA ARG A 69 6.81 -7.57 -21.15
C ARG A 69 6.93 -6.29 -21.96
N ARG A 70 6.18 -5.25 -21.59
CA ARG A 70 6.15 -3.96 -22.29
C ARG A 70 7.15 -2.95 -21.76
N LYS A 71 7.82 -3.27 -20.64
CA LYS A 71 8.66 -2.32 -19.88
C LYS A 71 7.91 -1.02 -19.56
N LEU A 72 6.64 -1.18 -19.25
CA LEU A 72 5.72 -0.07 -18.94
C LEU A 72 5.43 -0.10 -17.44
N PRO A 73 5.78 0.95 -16.69
CA PRO A 73 5.48 1.02 -15.26
C PRO A 73 3.96 1.01 -15.04
N VAL A 74 3.50 -0.01 -14.29
CA VAL A 74 2.12 -0.13 -13.81
C VAL A 74 2.19 -0.22 -12.29
N ALA A 75 1.44 0.62 -11.63
CA ALA A 75 1.41 0.69 -10.17
C ALA A 75 -0.02 0.55 -9.64
N ILE A 76 -0.12 0.24 -8.34
CA ILE A 76 -1.38 0.14 -7.62
C ILE A 76 -1.27 0.98 -6.35
N LEU A 77 -2.34 1.66 -6.00
CA LEU A 77 -2.37 2.54 -4.84
C LEU A 77 -2.86 1.77 -3.61
N ASN A 78 -2.08 1.85 -2.53
CA ASN A 78 -2.53 1.50 -1.20
C ASN A 78 -2.45 2.73 -0.29
N ALA A 79 -3.59 3.37 -0.04
CA ALA A 79 -3.68 4.58 0.77
C ALA A 79 -3.20 4.38 2.23
N TYR A 80 -3.20 3.15 2.75
CA TYR A 80 -2.71 2.85 4.09
C TYR A 80 -1.21 3.13 4.27
N ARG A 81 -0.41 3.05 3.19
CA ARG A 81 1.00 3.46 3.23
C ARG A 81 1.20 4.94 3.58
N LEU A 82 0.16 5.77 3.34
CA LEU A 82 0.17 7.21 3.64
C LEU A 82 -0.26 7.55 5.05
N ILE A 83 -0.95 6.64 5.73
CA ILE A 83 -1.36 6.92 7.10
C ILE A 83 -0.10 7.20 7.93
N PRO A 84 -0.04 8.35 8.62
CA PRO A 84 1.20 8.84 9.21
C PRO A 84 1.94 7.83 10.10
N VAL A 85 1.20 6.99 10.83
CA VAL A 85 1.80 5.98 11.69
C VAL A 85 2.58 4.92 10.89
N PHE A 86 2.06 4.48 9.75
CA PHE A 86 2.75 3.48 8.91
C PHE A 86 3.87 4.11 8.09
N ALA A 87 3.69 5.34 7.61
CA ALA A 87 4.75 6.09 6.95
C ALA A 87 5.94 6.30 7.90
N ARG A 88 5.69 6.71 9.15
CA ARG A 88 6.73 6.85 10.18
C ARG A 88 7.36 5.52 10.57
N LEU A 89 6.59 4.44 10.69
CA LEU A 89 7.14 3.11 10.90
C LEU A 89 8.11 2.73 9.79
N ARG A 90 7.75 3.02 8.53
CA ARG A 90 8.65 2.78 7.38
C ARG A 90 9.94 3.59 7.48
N GLU A 91 9.87 4.85 7.88
CA GLU A 91 11.07 5.68 8.13
C GLU A 91 11.97 5.05 9.20
N VAL A 92 11.41 4.55 10.30
CA VAL A 92 12.15 3.84 11.35
C VAL A 92 12.85 2.60 10.78
N VAL A 93 12.15 1.80 9.97
CA VAL A 93 12.73 0.61 9.32
C VAL A 93 13.87 1.01 8.37
N VAL A 94 13.65 1.99 7.51
CA VAL A 94 14.63 2.43 6.50
C VAL A 94 15.84 3.12 7.13
N SER A 95 15.68 3.77 8.28
CA SER A 95 16.79 4.39 9.02
C SER A 95 17.85 3.39 9.49
N GLY A 96 17.51 2.10 9.51
CA GLY A 96 18.39 1.04 9.99
C GLY A 96 18.59 1.00 11.51
N CYS A 97 17.92 1.85 12.28
CA CYS A 97 18.11 1.89 13.75
C CYS A 97 17.69 0.59 14.44
N LEU A 98 16.76 -0.18 13.85
CA LEU A 98 16.37 -1.50 14.34
C LEU A 98 17.38 -2.61 13.96
N GLY A 99 18.40 -2.30 13.17
CA GLY A 99 19.34 -3.28 12.63
C GLY A 99 18.75 -4.09 11.49
N LYS A 100 19.29 -5.32 11.28
CA LYS A 100 18.77 -6.24 10.26
C LYS A 100 17.36 -6.69 10.65
N MET A 101 16.40 -6.44 9.78
CA MET A 101 15.01 -6.85 9.98
C MET A 101 14.87 -8.37 10.01
N ASN A 102 14.22 -8.89 11.04
CA ASN A 102 14.05 -10.33 11.28
C ASN A 102 12.58 -10.75 11.14
N ALA A 103 11.64 -9.90 11.55
CA ALA A 103 10.23 -10.23 11.52
C ALA A 103 9.34 -8.99 11.37
N VAL A 104 8.18 -9.21 10.79
CA VAL A 104 7.03 -8.32 10.82
C VAL A 104 5.82 -9.14 11.30
N LYS A 105 4.91 -8.52 12.05
CA LYS A 105 3.60 -9.09 12.40
C LYS A 105 2.56 -8.02 12.17
N VAL A 106 1.46 -8.40 11.53
CA VAL A 106 0.33 -7.50 11.24
C VAL A 106 -0.95 -8.13 11.73
N HIS A 107 -1.66 -7.44 12.61
CA HIS A 107 -3.02 -7.80 13.02
C HIS A 107 -4.02 -7.18 12.05
N VAL A 108 -4.85 -8.04 11.45
CA VAL A 108 -5.81 -7.70 10.40
C VAL A 108 -7.21 -7.65 11.00
N PRO A 109 -7.81 -6.47 11.17
CA PRO A 109 -9.18 -6.36 11.64
C PRO A 109 -10.16 -6.85 10.57
N ALA A 110 -11.30 -7.39 11.01
CA ALA A 110 -12.31 -7.94 10.08
C ALA A 110 -12.90 -6.89 9.12
N ALA A 111 -12.84 -5.62 9.50
CA ALA A 111 -13.36 -4.50 8.69
C ALA A 111 -12.43 -4.06 7.55
N ILE A 112 -11.20 -4.58 7.50
CA ILE A 112 -10.18 -4.17 6.53
C ILE A 112 -9.80 -5.36 5.64
N SER A 113 -9.64 -5.11 4.36
CA SER A 113 -9.16 -6.13 3.43
C SER A 113 -7.77 -6.64 3.85
N ALA A 114 -7.62 -7.95 3.95
CA ALA A 114 -6.36 -8.59 4.27
C ALA A 114 -5.25 -8.25 3.26
N VAL A 115 -5.62 -7.93 2.02
CA VAL A 115 -4.68 -7.53 0.96
C VAL A 115 -3.94 -6.23 1.32
N LEU A 116 -4.66 -5.25 1.88
CA LEU A 116 -4.06 -3.97 2.31
C LEU A 116 -3.04 -4.17 3.43
N CYS A 117 -3.35 -5.07 4.37
CA CYS A 117 -2.45 -5.41 5.47
C CYS A 117 -1.25 -6.27 5.01
N ALA A 118 -1.47 -7.18 4.08
CA ALA A 118 -0.41 -7.98 3.46
C ALA A 118 0.58 -7.09 2.72
N ASP A 119 0.09 -6.07 2.00
CA ASP A 119 0.96 -5.10 1.36
C ASP A 119 1.81 -4.31 2.36
N ILE A 120 1.23 -3.86 3.49
CA ILE A 120 2.01 -3.21 4.55
C ILE A 120 3.11 -4.13 5.07
N ALA A 121 2.82 -5.42 5.29
CA ALA A 121 3.80 -6.38 5.75
C ALA A 121 4.96 -6.52 4.76
N LEU A 122 4.66 -6.72 3.47
CA LEU A 122 5.66 -6.84 2.40
C LEU A 122 6.44 -5.54 2.18
N TRP A 123 5.78 -4.40 2.31
CA TRP A 123 6.44 -3.10 2.20
C TRP A 123 7.47 -2.85 3.30
N LEU A 124 7.22 -3.38 4.50
CA LEU A 124 8.15 -3.29 5.63
C LEU A 124 9.23 -4.38 5.59
N LEU A 125 8.85 -5.60 5.21
CA LEU A 125 9.73 -6.76 5.11
C LEU A 125 9.37 -7.56 3.84
N PRO A 126 10.15 -7.44 2.74
CA PRO A 126 9.85 -8.14 1.48
C PRO A 126 9.81 -9.67 1.58
N ALA A 127 10.39 -10.27 2.63
CA ALA A 127 10.32 -11.70 2.90
C ALA A 127 9.12 -12.11 3.76
N ALA A 128 8.15 -11.23 4.02
CA ALA A 128 6.95 -11.55 4.78
C ALA A 128 6.09 -12.61 4.06
N SER A 129 5.38 -13.41 4.84
CA SER A 129 4.47 -14.47 4.38
C SER A 129 3.13 -14.41 5.13
N ALA A 130 2.18 -15.27 4.77
CA ALA A 130 0.88 -15.33 5.42
C ALA A 130 0.95 -15.56 6.94
N GLU A 131 1.99 -16.22 7.43
CA GLU A 131 2.23 -16.44 8.88
C GLU A 131 2.49 -15.14 9.64
N ASN A 132 2.85 -14.08 8.94
CA ASN A 132 3.05 -12.76 9.53
C ASN A 132 1.74 -11.98 9.72
N LEU A 133 0.62 -12.50 9.21
CA LEU A 133 -0.71 -11.95 9.40
C LEU A 133 -1.46 -12.73 10.48
N SER A 134 -2.23 -12.03 11.29
CA SER A 134 -3.13 -12.64 12.28
C SER A 134 -4.43 -11.86 12.35
N ALA A 135 -5.55 -12.57 12.54
CA ALA A 135 -6.83 -11.92 12.71
C ALA A 135 -6.87 -11.10 14.00
N ALA A 136 -7.41 -9.90 13.95
CA ALA A 136 -7.68 -9.08 15.12
C ALA A 136 -9.17 -9.21 15.51
N SER A 137 -9.42 -9.24 16.82
CA SER A 137 -10.78 -9.27 17.39
C SER A 137 -11.38 -7.87 17.53
N ASP A 138 -10.54 -6.85 17.39
CA ASP A 138 -10.91 -5.43 17.51
C ASP A 138 -10.70 -4.70 16.17
N ASN A 139 -11.11 -3.43 16.12
CA ASN A 139 -11.00 -2.61 14.91
C ASN A 139 -9.65 -1.85 14.87
N ARG A 140 -8.54 -2.58 15.09
CA ARG A 140 -7.18 -2.03 15.12
C ARG A 140 -6.29 -2.71 14.12
N ILE A 141 -5.54 -1.91 13.35
CA ILE A 141 -4.39 -2.41 12.61
C ILE A 141 -3.16 -2.23 13.51
N ALA A 142 -2.59 -3.34 13.98
CA ALA A 142 -1.36 -3.31 14.74
C ALA A 142 -0.25 -3.95 13.92
N VAL A 143 0.86 -3.22 13.78
CA VAL A 143 2.04 -3.65 13.03
C VAL A 143 3.24 -3.63 13.94
N ALA A 144 3.84 -4.79 14.15
CA ALA A 144 5.07 -4.93 14.91
C ALA A 144 6.22 -5.33 13.98
N VAL A 145 7.32 -4.61 14.00
CA VAL A 145 8.54 -4.94 13.28
C VAL A 145 9.67 -5.20 14.26
N THR A 146 10.44 -6.25 14.03
CA THR A 146 11.56 -6.63 14.87
C THR A 146 12.83 -6.74 14.03
N GLY A 147 13.88 -6.13 14.51
CA GLY A 147 15.22 -6.24 13.94
C GLY A 147 16.22 -6.72 14.99
N SER A 148 17.50 -6.88 14.59
CA SER A 148 18.56 -7.37 15.48
C SER A 148 18.85 -6.45 16.68
N ASN A 149 18.54 -5.16 16.57
CA ASN A 149 18.87 -4.16 17.58
C ASN A 149 17.65 -3.62 18.32
N GLY A 150 16.43 -3.95 17.86
CA GLY A 150 15.24 -3.40 18.47
C GLY A 150 13.92 -3.79 17.80
N ARG A 151 12.86 -3.17 18.28
CA ARG A 151 11.49 -3.39 17.83
C ARG A 151 10.75 -2.06 17.71
N ALA A 152 9.83 -1.97 16.74
CA ALA A 152 8.86 -0.88 16.66
C ALA A 152 7.45 -1.45 16.52
N ASP A 153 6.51 -0.82 17.23
CA ASP A 153 5.10 -1.18 17.27
C ASP A 153 4.27 0.03 16.84
N ALA A 154 3.53 -0.10 15.75
CA ALA A 154 2.59 0.89 15.25
C ALA A 154 1.16 0.39 15.40
N ILE A 155 0.29 1.20 15.95
CA ILE A 155 -1.13 0.88 16.14
C ILE A 155 -1.96 1.99 15.53
N LEU A 156 -2.93 1.61 14.71
CA LEU A 156 -4.00 2.43 14.21
C LEU A 156 -5.31 1.92 14.77
N ASP A 157 -5.88 2.64 15.74
CA ASP A 157 -7.18 2.37 16.33
C ASP A 157 -8.24 3.18 15.57
N MET A 158 -9.07 2.48 14.79
CA MET A 158 -10.07 3.14 13.94
C MET A 158 -11.28 3.61 14.74
N ASP A 159 -11.61 2.94 15.82
CA ASP A 159 -12.75 3.33 16.68
C ASP A 159 -12.40 4.56 17.52
N ALA A 160 -11.24 4.55 18.15
CA ALA A 160 -10.76 5.71 18.91
C ALA A 160 -10.21 6.82 18.03
N ARG A 161 -10.03 6.60 16.72
CA ARG A 161 -9.38 7.51 15.76
C ARG A 161 -8.01 7.98 16.24
N LYS A 162 -7.22 7.05 16.77
CA LYS A 162 -5.90 7.31 17.34
C LYS A 162 -4.85 6.45 16.67
N ALA A 163 -3.65 7.00 16.59
CA ALA A 163 -2.48 6.28 16.15
C ALA A 163 -1.36 6.44 17.16
N SER A 164 -0.57 5.39 17.36
CA SER A 164 0.61 5.41 18.22
C SER A 164 1.75 4.65 17.56
N LEU A 165 2.98 5.10 17.79
CA LEU A 165 4.20 4.45 17.36
C LEU A 165 5.18 4.42 18.52
N ALA A 166 5.54 3.23 18.96
CA ALA A 166 6.54 3.01 20.00
C ALA A 166 7.77 2.33 19.38
N VAL A 167 8.96 2.77 19.77
CA VAL A 167 10.24 2.19 19.32
C VAL A 167 11.08 1.83 20.53
N ARG A 168 11.61 0.60 20.53
CA ARG A 168 12.54 0.10 21.56
C ARG A 168 13.85 -0.31 20.91
N ILE A 169 14.96 0.26 21.39
CA ILE A 169 16.32 -0.09 20.97
C ILE A 169 17.12 -0.35 22.24
N GLY A 170 17.53 -1.61 22.45
CA GLY A 170 18.12 -2.03 23.72
C GLY A 170 17.16 -1.75 24.89
N GLU A 171 17.64 -1.01 25.91
CA GLU A 171 16.85 -0.58 27.06
C GLU A 171 16.04 0.71 26.83
N THR A 172 16.32 1.42 25.75
CA THR A 172 15.66 2.69 25.43
C THR A 172 14.28 2.43 24.80
N HIS A 173 13.24 2.98 25.43
CA HIS A 173 11.88 3.01 24.89
C HIS A 173 11.48 4.45 24.57
N ARG A 174 10.92 4.68 23.40
CA ARG A 174 10.44 6.00 22.98
C ARG A 174 9.10 5.88 22.26
N GLU A 175 8.17 6.72 22.65
CA GLU A 175 6.98 6.99 21.85
C GLU A 175 7.31 8.08 20.84
N ILE A 176 7.00 7.82 19.58
CA ILE A 176 7.16 8.78 18.49
C ILE A 176 5.83 9.47 18.28
N ALA A 177 5.84 10.80 18.38
CA ALA A 177 4.67 11.58 18.05
C ALA A 177 4.29 11.37 16.58
N VAL A 178 3.05 10.93 16.36
CA VAL A 178 2.48 10.80 15.02
C VAL A 178 1.33 11.80 14.88
N PRO A 179 1.17 12.43 13.71
CA PRO A 179 0.03 13.29 13.44
C PRO A 179 -1.28 12.52 13.67
N GLN A 180 -2.33 13.24 13.99
CA GLN A 180 -3.65 12.64 14.14
C GLN A 180 -4.06 11.88 12.88
N MET A 181 -4.83 10.83 13.06
CA MET A 181 -5.23 9.91 12.02
C MET A 181 -5.87 10.64 10.83
N ILE A 182 -5.21 10.55 9.68
CA ILE A 182 -5.85 10.80 8.40
C ILE A 182 -6.52 9.46 8.02
N SER A 183 -7.81 9.48 7.67
CA SER A 183 -8.47 8.27 7.16
C SER A 183 -7.83 7.84 5.84
N ALA A 184 -7.88 6.55 5.52
CA ALA A 184 -7.37 6.04 4.24
C ALA A 184 -8.02 6.78 3.05
N VAL A 185 -9.32 7.08 3.13
CA VAL A 185 -10.05 7.86 2.12
C VAL A 185 -9.49 9.28 1.97
N THR A 186 -9.15 9.94 3.09
CA THR A 186 -8.54 11.28 3.03
C THR A 186 -7.14 11.21 2.44
N ALA A 187 -6.35 10.22 2.84
CA ALA A 187 -5.00 9.99 2.30
C ALA A 187 -5.03 9.73 0.79
N GLU A 188 -5.96 8.89 0.32
CA GLU A 188 -6.16 8.62 -1.10
C GLU A 188 -6.53 9.90 -1.86
N ARG A 189 -7.47 10.67 -1.35
CA ARG A 189 -7.87 11.97 -1.94
C ARG A 189 -6.69 12.93 -2.02
N ASP A 190 -5.87 13.01 -0.98
CA ASP A 190 -4.71 13.91 -0.95
C ASP A 190 -3.63 13.49 -1.95
N ILE A 191 -3.47 12.18 -2.20
CA ILE A 191 -2.61 11.67 -3.27
C ILE A 191 -3.17 12.08 -4.62
N LEU A 192 -4.44 11.78 -4.88
CA LEU A 192 -5.08 12.00 -6.18
C LEU A 192 -5.22 13.48 -6.51
N SER A 193 -5.46 14.34 -5.51
CA SER A 193 -5.54 15.79 -5.67
C SER A 193 -4.18 16.48 -5.82
N ASN A 194 -3.08 15.73 -5.80
CA ASN A 194 -1.71 16.26 -5.88
C ASN A 194 -1.34 17.27 -4.77
N THR A 195 -2.00 17.21 -3.63
CA THR A 195 -1.68 18.06 -2.47
C THR A 195 -0.36 17.66 -1.81
N LEU A 196 0.10 16.40 -2.02
CA LEU A 196 1.39 15.94 -1.56
C LEU A 196 2.51 16.27 -2.55
N PRO A 197 3.71 16.64 -2.09
CA PRO A 197 4.87 16.81 -2.95
C PRO A 197 5.18 15.55 -3.78
N ALA A 198 5.59 15.74 -5.04
CA ALA A 198 5.87 14.63 -5.96
C ALA A 198 6.86 13.59 -5.40
N ALA A 199 7.87 14.04 -4.64
CA ALA A 199 8.85 13.17 -3.99
C ALA A 199 8.21 12.20 -2.95
N HIS A 200 7.07 12.56 -2.38
CA HIS A 200 6.36 11.75 -1.39
C HIS A 200 5.30 10.84 -2.00
N ARG A 201 4.89 11.07 -3.25
CA ARG A 201 3.85 10.29 -3.91
C ARG A 201 4.35 8.99 -4.52
N TRP A 202 5.53 9.02 -5.13
CA TRP A 202 6.07 7.87 -5.85
C TRP A 202 6.36 6.63 -4.97
N PRO A 203 6.93 6.77 -3.75
CA PRO A 203 7.15 5.62 -2.85
C PRO A 203 5.87 4.95 -2.35
N LEU A 204 4.71 5.56 -2.61
CA LEU A 204 3.41 5.07 -2.18
C LEU A 204 2.75 4.20 -3.23
N LEU A 205 3.23 4.29 -4.46
CA LEU A 205 2.77 3.45 -5.56
C LEU A 205 3.52 2.12 -5.51
N MET A 206 2.76 1.06 -5.41
CA MET A 206 3.24 -0.30 -5.42
C MET A 206 3.33 -0.79 -6.86
N HIS A 207 4.43 -1.46 -7.23
CA HIS A 207 4.48 -2.13 -8.51
C HIS A 207 3.45 -3.26 -8.58
N ALA A 208 2.95 -3.55 -9.77
CA ALA A 208 1.97 -4.63 -9.97
C ALA A 208 2.50 -6.00 -9.51
N ASP A 209 3.80 -6.25 -9.58
CA ASP A 209 4.43 -7.48 -9.06
C ASP A 209 4.31 -7.57 -7.52
N ASP A 210 4.50 -6.45 -6.80
CA ASP A 210 4.35 -6.40 -5.34
C ASP A 210 2.88 -6.58 -4.94
N ALA A 211 1.96 -6.00 -5.73
CA ALA A 211 0.52 -6.16 -5.53
C ALA A 211 0.07 -7.63 -5.71
N ALA A 212 0.60 -8.31 -6.72
CA ALA A 212 0.35 -9.74 -6.91
C ALA A 212 0.80 -10.56 -5.69
N SER A 213 1.97 -10.23 -5.13
CA SER A 213 2.49 -10.88 -3.92
C SER A 213 1.61 -10.62 -2.70
N ALA A 214 1.08 -9.40 -2.55
CA ALA A 214 0.18 -9.05 -1.45
C ALA A 214 -1.15 -9.83 -1.53
N ILE A 215 -1.71 -9.98 -2.73
CA ILE A 215 -2.95 -10.75 -2.94
C ILE A 215 -2.73 -12.22 -2.60
N VAL A 216 -1.67 -12.85 -3.12
CA VAL A 216 -1.33 -14.25 -2.81
C VAL A 216 -1.15 -14.46 -1.31
N MET A 217 -0.47 -13.54 -0.63
CA MET A 217 -0.28 -13.61 0.82
C MET A 217 -1.62 -13.51 1.58
N ALA A 218 -2.50 -12.62 1.16
CA ALA A 218 -3.81 -12.44 1.79
C ALA A 218 -4.74 -13.65 1.58
N GLU A 219 -4.73 -14.25 0.40
CA GLU A 219 -5.49 -15.47 0.10
C GLU A 219 -5.00 -16.66 0.94
N ALA A 220 -3.68 -16.82 1.07
CA ALA A 220 -3.11 -17.85 1.93
C ALA A 220 -3.51 -17.65 3.40
N PHE A 221 -3.54 -16.40 3.89
CA PHE A 221 -4.00 -16.07 5.23
C PHE A 221 -5.48 -16.43 5.44
N THR A 222 -6.36 -16.02 4.52
CA THR A 222 -7.81 -16.27 4.63
C THR A 222 -8.17 -17.75 4.52
N THR A 223 -7.39 -18.52 3.75
CA THR A 223 -7.58 -19.97 3.61
C THR A 223 -7.15 -20.72 4.88
N ASN A 224 -6.06 -20.31 5.50
CA ASN A 224 -5.55 -20.93 6.74
C ASN A 224 -6.40 -20.60 7.96
N GLY A 225 -7.06 -19.44 8.00
CA GLY A 225 -7.95 -19.03 9.09
C GLY A 225 -9.31 -19.74 9.12
N LYS A 226 -9.63 -20.55 8.09
CA LYS A 226 -10.88 -21.35 8.01
C LYS A 226 -10.71 -22.80 8.47
N LYS A 227 -9.52 -23.18 8.89
CA LYS A 227 -9.22 -24.48 9.50
C LYS A 227 -9.20 -24.38 11.01
#